data_7fe572dece42ad65319ef9c95982764f
#
_entry.id   7fe572dece42ad65319ef9c95982764f
#
_cell.length_a   1.000
_cell.length_b   1.000
_cell.length_c   1.000
_cell.angle_alpha   90.00
_cell.angle_beta   90.00
_cell.angle_gamma   90.00
#
_symmetry.space_group_name_H-M   'P 1'
#
loop_
_entity.id
_entity.type
_entity.pdbx_description
1 polymer ?
#
loop_
_entity_poly.entity_id
_entity_poly.type
_entity_poly.pdbx_seq_one_letter_code
_entity_poly.pdbx_strand_id
1 'polypeptide(L)'
;MIFVVSAFLYVLIEQSIMSWLPTFNSRILNLSTSLSIEMASILAAATALGRFTAGFVLQIFDWFRVLTIGLLSAALLVIIALPMAESVSGELVTSWGAAPFAAFFFPLIGFCIAPVYPAINSVILSALPTHQHGSMAGLIVVFSALGGTTGSIITGNLFQAFGGTTAFYFSLLPIALILVTLYIFKRSVQRHEAEVQGQSKPEEQN
;
A
#
# COMPACT_ATOMS: atom_id res chain seq x y z
N MET A 1 -18.94 -2.93 0.00
CA MET A 1 -18.13 -4.16 -0.22
C MET A 1 -16.79 -3.90 -0.88
N ILE A 2 -16.70 -3.19 -2.03
CA ILE A 2 -15.44 -2.94 -2.77
C ILE A 2 -14.34 -2.31 -1.90
N PHE A 3 -14.68 -1.38 -1.02
CA PHE A 3 -13.72 -0.71 -0.13
C PHE A 3 -13.09 -1.61 0.93
N VAL A 4 -13.87 -2.51 1.49
CA VAL A 4 -13.36 -3.45 2.49
C VAL A 4 -12.33 -4.38 1.84
N VAL A 5 -12.55 -4.74 0.56
CA VAL A 5 -11.57 -5.46 -0.26
C VAL A 5 -10.31 -4.62 -0.50
N SER A 6 -10.45 -3.31 -0.74
CA SER A 6 -9.28 -2.43 -0.91
C SER A 6 -8.47 -2.30 0.39
N ALA A 7 -9.11 -2.23 1.55
CA ALA A 7 -8.44 -2.23 2.85
C ALA A 7 -7.70 -3.56 3.09
N PHE A 8 -8.33 -4.70 2.80
CA PHE A 8 -7.71 -6.02 2.84
C PHE A 8 -6.45 -6.07 1.96
N LEU A 9 -6.57 -5.69 0.68
CA LEU A 9 -5.45 -5.72 -0.27
C LEU A 9 -4.31 -4.78 0.14
N TYR A 10 -4.64 -3.60 0.65
CA TYR A 10 -3.63 -2.66 1.12
C TYR A 10 -2.82 -3.24 2.29
N VAL A 11 -3.52 -3.73 3.33
CA VAL A 11 -2.83 -4.29 4.51
C VAL A 11 -2.09 -5.58 4.15
N LEU A 12 -2.59 -6.34 3.15
CA LEU A 12 -1.88 -7.48 2.59
C LEU A 12 -0.50 -7.07 2.05
N ILE A 13 -0.41 -6.00 1.26
CA ILE A 13 0.87 -5.51 0.73
C ILE A 13 1.76 -5.00 1.86
N GLU A 14 1.22 -4.11 2.70
CA GLU A 14 1.97 -3.47 3.78
C GLU A 14 2.61 -4.50 4.71
N GLN A 15 1.82 -5.46 5.19
CA GLN A 15 2.30 -6.50 6.10
C GLN A 15 3.22 -7.51 5.42
N SER A 16 3.01 -7.82 4.13
CA SER A 16 3.94 -8.63 3.36
C SER A 16 5.33 -8.01 3.35
N ILE A 17 5.43 -6.73 3.02
CA ILE A 17 6.71 -6.03 2.98
C ILE A 17 7.30 -5.88 4.38
N MET A 18 6.53 -5.38 5.35
CA MET A 18 7.02 -5.15 6.72
C MET A 18 7.52 -6.42 7.40
N SER A 19 6.79 -7.52 7.28
CA SER A 19 7.15 -8.78 7.95
C SER A 19 8.38 -9.47 7.33
N TRP A 20 8.55 -9.33 6.01
CA TRP A 20 9.57 -10.09 5.29
C TRP A 20 10.78 -9.24 4.87
N LEU A 21 10.74 -7.91 5.02
CA LEU A 21 11.86 -7.03 4.68
C LEU A 21 13.14 -7.36 5.44
N PRO A 22 13.14 -7.64 6.77
CA PRO A 22 14.38 -8.03 7.45
C PRO A 22 15.00 -9.29 6.86
N THR A 23 14.17 -10.28 6.52
CA THR A 23 14.62 -11.52 5.88
C THR A 23 15.14 -11.28 4.46
N PHE A 24 14.46 -10.44 3.69
CA PHE A 24 14.89 -10.03 2.36
C PHE A 24 16.25 -9.31 2.41
N ASN A 25 16.38 -8.34 3.30
CA ASN A 25 17.62 -7.58 3.49
C ASN A 25 18.78 -8.49 3.87
N SER A 26 18.58 -9.43 4.79
CA SER A 26 19.65 -10.32 5.22
C SER A 26 20.01 -11.40 4.19
N ARG A 27 19.03 -11.96 3.46
CA ARG A 27 19.26 -13.08 2.55
C ARG A 27 19.55 -12.69 1.11
N ILE A 28 19.00 -11.56 0.65
CA ILE A 28 19.14 -11.11 -0.74
C ILE A 28 20.15 -9.97 -0.85
N LEU A 29 20.11 -9.02 0.08
CA LEU A 29 21.03 -7.88 0.07
C LEU A 29 22.28 -8.09 0.92
N ASN A 30 22.45 -9.27 1.52
CA ASN A 30 23.58 -9.63 2.38
C ASN A 30 23.85 -8.64 3.53
N LEU A 31 22.79 -7.98 4.04
CA LEU A 31 22.93 -7.09 5.19
C LEU A 31 23.06 -7.89 6.49
N SER A 32 23.86 -7.38 7.42
CA SER A 32 23.92 -7.93 8.78
C SER A 32 22.52 -7.88 9.44
N THR A 33 22.30 -8.75 10.42
CA THR A 33 21.00 -8.81 11.13
C THR A 33 20.61 -7.46 11.73
N SER A 34 21.57 -6.75 12.35
CA SER A 34 21.34 -5.41 12.92
C SER A 34 20.87 -4.43 11.85
N LEU A 35 21.62 -4.32 10.76
CA LEU A 35 21.31 -3.40 9.66
C LEU A 35 19.99 -3.73 8.97
N SER A 36 19.66 -5.03 8.86
CA SER A 36 18.37 -5.50 8.30
C SER A 36 17.17 -5.06 9.14
N ILE A 37 17.31 -5.08 10.47
CA ILE A 37 16.28 -4.63 11.42
C ILE A 37 16.17 -3.09 11.41
N GLU A 38 17.32 -2.40 11.37
CA GLU A 38 17.35 -0.94 11.28
C GLU A 38 16.66 -0.44 10.01
N MET A 39 16.91 -1.06 8.85
CA MET A 39 16.24 -0.76 7.58
C MET A 39 14.72 -1.00 7.65
N ALA A 40 14.28 -2.07 8.31
CA ALA A 40 12.85 -2.30 8.52
C ALA A 40 12.22 -1.24 9.45
N SER A 41 12.97 -0.75 10.42
CA SER A 41 12.53 0.35 11.28
C SER A 41 12.39 1.66 10.50
N ILE A 42 13.30 1.92 9.55
CA ILE A 42 13.20 3.08 8.64
C ILE A 42 11.98 2.96 7.71
N LEU A 43 11.67 1.76 7.21
CA LEU A 43 10.42 1.52 6.47
C LEU A 43 9.20 1.88 7.33
N ALA A 44 9.15 1.44 8.58
CA ALA A 44 8.06 1.76 9.48
C ALA A 44 7.93 3.27 9.73
N ALA A 45 9.06 3.95 9.96
CA ALA A 45 9.10 5.41 10.10
C ALA A 45 8.66 6.14 8.82
N ALA A 46 9.11 5.69 7.64
CA ALA A 46 8.71 6.25 6.35
C ALA A 46 7.20 6.08 6.11
N THR A 47 6.65 4.91 6.46
CA THR A 47 5.20 4.65 6.38
C THR A 47 4.41 5.58 7.33
N ALA A 48 4.89 5.78 8.56
CA ALA A 48 4.27 6.71 9.50
C ALA A 48 4.30 8.16 8.97
N LEU A 49 5.43 8.60 8.43
CA LEU A 49 5.57 9.91 7.78
C LEU A 49 4.65 10.04 6.58
N GLY A 50 4.53 9.00 5.76
CA GLY A 50 3.63 8.97 4.61
C GLY A 50 2.16 9.12 5.02
N ARG A 51 1.72 8.47 6.10
CA ARG A 51 0.38 8.64 6.66
C ARG A 51 0.15 10.05 7.22
N PHE A 52 1.15 10.61 7.88
CA PHE A 52 1.09 11.97 8.40
C PHE A 52 0.99 13.00 7.26
N THR A 53 1.85 12.90 6.26
CA THR A 53 1.83 13.79 5.09
C THR A 53 0.55 13.63 4.27
N ALA A 54 -0.04 12.44 4.22
CA ALA A 54 -1.32 12.19 3.57
C ALA A 54 -2.44 13.10 4.13
N GLY A 55 -2.44 13.36 5.44
CA GLY A 55 -3.42 14.25 6.07
C GLY A 55 -3.41 15.67 5.49
N PHE A 56 -2.24 16.18 5.08
CA PHE A 56 -2.10 17.50 4.44
C PHE A 56 -2.34 17.43 2.94
N VAL A 57 -1.77 16.45 2.26
CA VAL A 57 -1.86 16.32 0.80
C VAL A 57 -3.29 16.08 0.34
N LEU A 58 -4.06 15.28 1.07
CA LEU A 58 -5.47 15.00 0.76
C LEU A 58 -6.42 16.19 1.01
N GLN A 59 -5.98 17.23 1.72
CA GLN A 59 -6.75 18.48 1.85
C GLN A 59 -6.60 19.37 0.61
N ILE A 60 -5.51 19.23 -0.14
CA ILE A 60 -5.16 20.09 -1.28
C ILE A 60 -5.48 19.38 -2.61
N PHE A 61 -5.22 18.09 -2.68
CA PHE A 61 -5.33 17.31 -3.91
C PHE A 61 -6.46 16.28 -3.82
N ASP A 62 -7.04 15.98 -4.97
CA ASP A 62 -8.05 14.93 -5.11
C ASP A 62 -7.49 13.56 -4.67
N TRP A 63 -8.22 12.89 -3.79
CA TRP A 63 -7.85 11.60 -3.20
C TRP A 63 -7.50 10.54 -4.26
N PHE A 64 -8.25 10.49 -5.37
CA PHE A 64 -8.00 9.50 -6.42
C PHE A 64 -6.64 9.72 -7.10
N ARG A 65 -6.25 10.98 -7.34
CA ARG A 65 -4.95 11.32 -7.92
C ARG A 65 -3.82 10.94 -6.97
N VAL A 66 -3.94 11.31 -5.71
CA VAL A 66 -2.92 11.02 -4.68
C VAL A 66 -2.69 9.52 -4.57
N LEU A 67 -3.76 8.73 -4.43
CA LEU A 67 -3.65 7.27 -4.30
C LEU A 67 -3.13 6.61 -5.57
N THR A 68 -3.58 7.05 -6.74
CA THR A 68 -3.12 6.50 -8.01
C THR A 68 -1.63 6.77 -8.23
N ILE A 69 -1.17 8.01 -7.99
CA ILE A 69 0.25 8.36 -8.12
C ILE A 69 1.08 7.58 -7.11
N GLY A 70 0.65 7.51 -5.84
CA GLY A 70 1.35 6.76 -4.79
C GLY A 70 1.51 5.28 -5.15
N LEU A 71 0.43 4.61 -5.58
CA LEU A 71 0.47 3.20 -5.96
C LEU A 71 1.32 2.94 -7.21
N LEU A 72 1.22 3.80 -8.23
CA LEU A 72 2.04 3.69 -9.44
C LEU A 72 3.53 3.94 -9.12
N SER A 73 3.83 4.91 -8.26
CA SER A 73 5.21 5.15 -7.80
C SER A 73 5.75 3.96 -7.02
N ALA A 74 4.96 3.38 -6.12
CA ALA A 74 5.33 2.18 -5.39
C ALA A 74 5.59 0.99 -6.32
N ALA A 75 4.72 0.75 -7.31
CA ALA A 75 4.91 -0.30 -8.31
C ALA A 75 6.20 -0.09 -9.12
N LEU A 76 6.46 1.15 -9.55
CA LEU A 76 7.69 1.50 -10.28
C LEU A 76 8.93 1.26 -9.41
N LEU A 77 8.90 1.66 -8.14
CA LEU A 77 10.00 1.43 -7.19
C LEU A 77 10.26 -0.07 -6.99
N VAL A 78 9.21 -0.90 -6.87
CA VAL A 78 9.35 -2.36 -6.80
C VAL A 78 10.04 -2.90 -8.06
N ILE A 79 9.60 -2.49 -9.25
CA ILE A 79 10.16 -2.93 -10.53
C ILE A 79 11.64 -2.55 -10.67
N ILE A 80 12.06 -1.40 -10.11
CA ILE A 80 13.45 -0.95 -10.15
C ILE A 80 14.28 -1.61 -9.05
N ALA A 81 13.75 -1.70 -7.82
CA ALA A 81 14.49 -2.19 -6.65
C ALA A 81 14.86 -3.67 -6.75
N LEU A 82 13.95 -4.51 -7.28
CA LEU A 82 14.16 -5.95 -7.25
C LEU A 82 15.26 -6.44 -8.20
N PRO A 83 15.37 -5.99 -9.45
CA PRO A 83 16.52 -6.33 -10.30
C PRO A 83 17.85 -5.82 -9.74
N MET A 84 17.83 -4.62 -9.10
CA MET A 84 19.02 -4.10 -8.42
C MET A 84 19.41 -4.97 -7.22
N ALA A 85 18.42 -5.52 -6.49
CA ALA A 85 18.68 -6.43 -5.39
C ALA A 85 19.27 -7.76 -5.84
N GLU A 86 18.84 -8.28 -6.99
CA GLU A 86 19.40 -9.51 -7.57
C GLU A 86 20.85 -9.37 -8.02
N SER A 87 21.25 -8.16 -8.40
CA SER A 87 22.62 -7.88 -8.81
C SER A 87 23.61 -7.76 -7.64
N VAL A 88 23.12 -7.77 -6.40
CA VAL A 88 23.96 -7.69 -5.21
C VAL A 88 24.65 -9.04 -5.00
N SER A 89 25.95 -9.06 -5.20
CA SER A 89 26.82 -10.20 -4.91
C SER A 89 28.00 -9.69 -4.08
N GLY A 90 28.35 -10.38 -2.99
CA GLY A 90 29.49 -9.96 -2.22
C GLY A 90 29.47 -10.37 -0.75
N GLU A 91 30.36 -9.74 0.00
CA GLU A 91 30.53 -9.98 1.42
C GLU A 91 29.37 -9.41 2.25
N LEU A 92 29.31 -9.83 3.51
CA LEU A 92 28.34 -9.37 4.47
C LEU A 92 28.49 -7.85 4.71
N VAL A 93 27.41 -7.12 4.47
CA VAL A 93 27.36 -5.66 4.65
C VAL A 93 27.01 -5.35 6.12
N THR A 94 27.95 -4.71 6.80
CA THR A 94 27.82 -4.36 8.23
C THR A 94 27.70 -2.87 8.51
N SER A 95 27.83 -2.04 7.48
CA SER A 95 27.79 -0.58 7.64
C SER A 95 26.82 0.07 6.63
N TRP A 96 26.25 1.20 7.02
CA TRP A 96 25.34 1.99 6.18
C TRP A 96 25.98 2.49 4.89
N GLY A 97 27.27 2.84 4.93
CA GLY A 97 27.98 3.35 3.75
C GLY A 97 28.23 2.29 2.67
N ALA A 98 28.17 1.01 3.02
CA ALA A 98 28.30 -0.11 2.10
C ALA A 98 26.95 -0.71 1.69
N ALA A 99 25.82 -0.22 2.26
CA ALA A 99 24.51 -0.75 1.95
C ALA A 99 24.14 -0.51 0.48
N PRO A 100 23.63 -1.55 -0.24
CA PRO A 100 23.24 -1.40 -1.63
C PRO A 100 22.06 -0.45 -1.77
N PHE A 101 22.02 0.32 -2.85
CA PHE A 101 20.95 1.29 -3.11
C PHE A 101 19.56 0.66 -3.10
N ALA A 102 19.44 -0.61 -3.50
CA ALA A 102 18.18 -1.36 -3.45
C ALA A 102 17.51 -1.34 -2.07
N ALA A 103 18.29 -1.33 -0.98
CA ALA A 103 17.77 -1.30 0.38
C ALA A 103 16.97 0.00 0.69
N PHE A 104 17.35 1.11 0.09
CA PHE A 104 16.73 2.41 0.33
C PHE A 104 15.41 2.63 -0.44
N PHE A 105 15.13 1.80 -1.44
CA PHE A 105 13.85 1.87 -2.17
C PHE A 105 12.67 1.39 -1.32
N PHE A 106 12.87 0.43 -0.41
CA PHE A 106 11.77 -0.10 0.40
C PHE A 106 11.12 0.94 1.33
N PRO A 107 11.86 1.78 2.06
CA PRO A 107 11.29 2.92 2.78
C PRO A 107 10.46 3.85 1.90
N LEU A 108 10.93 4.14 0.67
CA LEU A 108 10.19 4.96 -0.29
C LEU A 108 8.90 4.27 -0.76
N ILE A 109 8.92 2.95 -0.98
CA ILE A 109 7.72 2.17 -1.30
C ILE A 109 6.71 2.30 -0.15
N GLY A 110 7.14 2.13 1.11
CA GLY A 110 6.30 2.30 2.29
C GLY A 110 5.68 3.70 2.37
N PHE A 111 6.47 4.73 2.13
CA PHE A 111 6.00 6.12 2.09
C PHE A 111 4.93 6.34 1.01
N CYS A 112 5.15 5.80 -0.20
CA CYS A 112 4.23 5.95 -1.34
C CYS A 112 2.89 5.24 -1.14
N ILE A 113 2.86 4.06 -0.51
CA ILE A 113 1.61 3.33 -0.26
C ILE A 113 0.87 3.82 0.99
N ALA A 114 1.55 4.47 1.91
CA ALA A 114 1.01 4.87 3.22
C ALA A 114 -0.30 5.68 3.18
N PRO A 115 -0.51 6.61 2.22
CA PRO A 115 -1.75 7.39 2.10
C PRO A 115 -3.00 6.56 1.83
N VAL A 116 -2.85 5.34 1.30
CA VAL A 116 -3.97 4.53 0.83
C VAL A 116 -4.94 4.17 1.97
N TYR A 117 -4.43 3.73 3.11
CA TYR A 117 -5.27 3.29 4.23
C TYR A 117 -6.12 4.41 4.84
N PRO A 118 -5.54 5.56 5.26
CA PRO A 118 -6.33 6.64 5.82
C PRO A 118 -7.31 7.23 4.81
N ALA A 119 -6.94 7.32 3.52
CA ALA A 119 -7.82 7.83 2.49
C ALA A 119 -9.02 6.92 2.24
N ILE A 120 -8.81 5.60 2.09
CA ILE A 120 -9.90 4.64 1.92
C ILE A 120 -10.85 4.69 3.12
N ASN A 121 -10.33 4.68 4.34
CA ASN A 121 -11.15 4.75 5.55
C ASN A 121 -11.98 6.04 5.62
N SER A 122 -11.36 7.19 5.31
CA SER A 122 -12.06 8.48 5.27
C SER A 122 -13.19 8.48 4.26
N VAL A 123 -12.94 8.00 3.05
CA VAL A 123 -13.94 7.94 1.97
C VAL A 123 -15.10 6.99 2.32
N ILE A 124 -14.81 5.84 2.92
CA ILE A 124 -15.84 4.89 3.35
C ILE A 124 -16.74 5.52 4.42
N LEU A 125 -16.13 6.08 5.46
CA LEU A 125 -16.89 6.60 6.59
C LEU A 125 -17.71 7.85 6.20
N SER A 126 -17.15 8.73 5.35
CA SER A 126 -17.91 9.92 4.89
C SER A 126 -19.10 9.58 3.99
N ALA A 127 -19.08 8.41 3.33
CA ALA A 127 -20.22 7.95 2.51
C ALA A 127 -21.35 7.28 3.31
N LEU A 128 -21.20 7.10 4.63
CA LEU A 128 -22.14 6.39 5.49
C LEU A 128 -22.75 7.29 6.55
N PRO A 129 -24.00 7.03 6.95
CA PRO A 129 -24.60 7.68 8.12
C PRO A 129 -23.78 7.40 9.39
N THR A 130 -23.71 8.37 10.31
CA THR A 130 -22.89 8.30 11.53
C THR A 130 -23.19 7.08 12.41
N HIS A 131 -24.43 6.61 12.46
CA HIS A 131 -24.81 5.41 13.22
C HIS A 131 -24.19 4.10 12.69
N GLN A 132 -23.70 4.08 11.44
CA GLN A 132 -23.06 2.91 10.82
C GLN A 132 -21.52 2.96 10.91
N HIS A 133 -20.92 4.09 11.33
CA HIS A 133 -19.46 4.25 11.37
C HIS A 133 -18.78 3.21 12.25
N GLY A 134 -19.32 2.92 13.44
CA GLY A 134 -18.73 1.92 14.35
C GLY A 134 -18.72 0.50 13.75
N SER A 135 -19.83 0.08 13.16
CA SER A 135 -19.94 -1.24 12.51
C SER A 135 -19.01 -1.36 11.32
N MET A 136 -18.93 -0.30 10.47
CA MET A 136 -18.06 -0.29 9.31
C MET A 136 -16.57 -0.24 9.71
N ALA A 137 -16.21 0.54 10.71
CA ALA A 137 -14.85 0.58 11.24
C ALA A 137 -14.42 -0.80 11.76
N GLY A 138 -15.28 -1.49 12.49
CA GLY A 138 -15.05 -2.87 12.94
C GLY A 138 -14.82 -3.82 11.76
N LEU A 139 -15.63 -3.72 10.71
CA LEU A 139 -15.49 -4.54 9.50
C LEU A 139 -14.13 -4.27 8.80
N ILE A 140 -13.75 -3.00 8.64
CA ILE A 140 -12.47 -2.62 8.07
C ILE A 140 -11.31 -3.22 8.87
N VAL A 141 -11.35 -3.16 10.19
CA VAL A 141 -10.30 -3.73 11.06
C VAL A 141 -10.18 -5.23 10.87
N VAL A 142 -11.30 -5.97 10.86
CA VAL A 142 -11.31 -7.43 10.66
C VAL A 142 -10.70 -7.80 9.30
N PHE A 143 -11.14 -7.16 8.22
CA PHE A 143 -10.60 -7.45 6.88
C PHE A 143 -9.15 -7.02 6.74
N SER A 144 -8.73 -5.93 7.38
CA SER A 144 -7.33 -5.51 7.44
C SER A 144 -6.47 -6.54 8.16
N ALA A 145 -6.92 -7.07 9.28
CA ALA A 145 -6.20 -8.12 10.02
C ALA A 145 -6.07 -9.41 9.18
N LEU A 146 -7.15 -9.83 8.50
CA LEU A 146 -7.13 -10.96 7.57
C LEU A 146 -6.17 -10.70 6.42
N GLY A 147 -6.17 -9.50 5.85
CA GLY A 147 -5.24 -9.11 4.79
C GLY A 147 -3.79 -9.22 5.23
N GLY A 148 -3.46 -8.68 6.39
CA GLY A 148 -2.10 -8.72 6.93
C GLY A 148 -1.59 -10.14 7.18
N THR A 149 -2.42 -10.97 7.82
CA THR A 149 -2.06 -12.38 8.08
C THR A 149 -1.88 -13.15 6.77
N THR A 150 -2.84 -13.02 5.84
CA THR A 150 -2.80 -13.68 4.53
C THR A 150 -1.58 -13.24 3.72
N GLY A 151 -1.29 -11.94 3.69
CA GLY A 151 -0.15 -11.38 2.98
C GLY A 151 1.18 -11.90 3.49
N SER A 152 1.37 -11.92 4.81
CA SER A 152 2.59 -12.46 5.43
C SER A 152 2.76 -13.96 5.13
N ILE A 153 1.70 -14.76 5.21
CA ILE A 153 1.74 -16.20 4.92
C ILE A 153 2.07 -16.45 3.44
N ILE A 154 1.38 -15.78 2.52
CA ILE A 154 1.62 -15.95 1.08
C ILE A 154 3.05 -15.56 0.75
N THR A 155 3.52 -14.40 1.21
CA THR A 155 4.89 -13.94 0.96
C THR A 155 5.92 -14.90 1.53
N GLY A 156 5.68 -15.45 2.72
CA GLY A 156 6.55 -16.45 3.32
C GLY A 156 6.67 -17.74 2.52
N ASN A 157 5.54 -18.26 2.04
CA ASN A 157 5.52 -19.44 1.18
C ASN A 157 6.21 -19.20 -0.16
N LEU A 158 5.95 -18.04 -0.80
CA LEU A 158 6.61 -17.65 -2.03
C LEU A 158 8.12 -17.45 -1.85
N PHE A 159 8.52 -16.86 -0.72
CA PHE A 159 9.93 -16.67 -0.37
C PHE A 159 10.67 -18.01 -0.24
N GLN A 160 10.04 -19.01 0.38
CA GLN A 160 10.61 -20.34 0.53
C GLN A 160 10.63 -21.13 -0.78
N ALA A 161 9.58 -21.03 -1.60
CA ALA A 161 9.43 -21.82 -2.81
C ALA A 161 10.18 -21.24 -4.02
N PHE A 162 10.21 -19.91 -4.17
CA PHE A 162 10.67 -19.22 -5.38
C PHE A 162 11.73 -18.15 -5.12
N GLY A 163 12.14 -17.95 -3.85
CA GLY A 163 13.12 -16.95 -3.47
C GLY A 163 12.52 -15.56 -3.15
N GLY A 164 13.35 -14.73 -2.51
CA GLY A 164 12.91 -13.45 -1.96
C GLY A 164 12.45 -12.45 -3.00
N THR A 165 13.15 -12.34 -4.12
CA THR A 165 12.81 -11.40 -5.19
C THR A 165 11.44 -11.70 -5.79
N THR A 166 11.18 -12.99 -6.12
CA THR A 166 9.86 -13.42 -6.63
C THR A 166 8.75 -13.15 -5.64
N ALA A 167 8.99 -13.39 -4.34
CA ALA A 167 8.02 -13.12 -3.29
C ALA A 167 7.64 -11.64 -3.21
N PHE A 168 8.61 -10.75 -3.40
CA PHE A 168 8.35 -9.30 -3.38
C PHE A 168 7.70 -8.78 -4.68
N TYR A 169 7.98 -9.41 -5.85
CA TYR A 169 7.22 -9.11 -7.08
C TYR A 169 5.73 -9.41 -6.94
N PHE A 170 5.34 -10.35 -6.07
CA PHE A 170 3.93 -10.62 -5.78
C PHE A 170 3.16 -9.38 -5.30
N SER A 171 3.82 -8.40 -4.67
CA SER A 171 3.20 -7.15 -4.25
C SER A 171 2.59 -6.34 -5.40
N LEU A 172 3.05 -6.52 -6.62
CA LEU A 172 2.51 -5.84 -7.81
C LEU A 172 1.08 -6.28 -8.12
N LEU A 173 0.72 -7.54 -7.82
CA LEU A 173 -0.64 -8.05 -8.05
C LEU A 173 -1.69 -7.32 -7.21
N PRO A 174 -1.59 -7.26 -5.87
CA PRO A 174 -2.55 -6.51 -5.08
C PRO A 174 -2.49 -4.99 -5.33
N ILE A 175 -1.34 -4.41 -5.70
CA ILE A 175 -1.26 -3.00 -6.14
C ILE A 175 -2.15 -2.79 -7.38
N ALA A 176 -2.04 -3.65 -8.38
CA ALA A 176 -2.87 -3.57 -9.59
C ALA A 176 -4.38 -3.74 -9.25
N LEU A 177 -4.72 -4.68 -8.36
CA LEU A 177 -6.09 -4.88 -7.91
C LEU A 177 -6.64 -3.66 -7.17
N ILE A 178 -5.85 -2.99 -6.32
CA ILE A 178 -6.28 -1.74 -5.67
C ILE A 178 -6.52 -0.65 -6.71
N LEU A 179 -5.66 -0.49 -7.70
CA LEU A 179 -5.86 0.50 -8.77
C LEU A 179 -7.17 0.24 -9.53
N VAL A 180 -7.48 -1.03 -9.82
CA VAL A 180 -8.75 -1.40 -10.45
C VAL A 180 -9.95 -1.07 -9.54
N THR A 181 -9.89 -1.40 -8.26
CA THR A 181 -10.97 -1.10 -7.31
C THR A 181 -11.18 0.40 -7.14
N LEU A 182 -10.11 1.20 -7.08
CA LEU A 182 -10.18 2.67 -7.03
C LEU A 182 -10.83 3.26 -8.29
N TYR A 183 -10.49 2.73 -9.47
CA TYR A 183 -11.09 3.16 -10.73
C TYR A 183 -12.58 2.85 -10.82
N ILE A 184 -12.98 1.62 -10.46
CA ILE A 184 -14.40 1.21 -10.42
C ILE A 184 -15.18 2.13 -9.46
N PHE A 185 -14.60 2.40 -8.29
CA PHE A 185 -15.23 3.26 -7.31
C PHE A 185 -15.42 4.69 -7.81
N LYS A 186 -14.37 5.31 -8.36
CA LYS A 186 -14.47 6.66 -8.93
C LYS A 186 -15.62 6.75 -9.94
N ARG A 187 -15.75 5.76 -10.82
CA ARG A 187 -16.86 5.69 -11.77
C ARG A 187 -18.24 5.58 -11.10
N SER A 188 -18.33 4.79 -10.03
CA SER A 188 -19.59 4.64 -9.30
C SER A 188 -20.04 5.93 -8.62
N VAL A 189 -19.10 6.68 -8.00
CA VAL A 189 -19.39 7.98 -7.40
C VAL A 189 -19.84 8.98 -8.47
N GLN A 190 -19.12 9.10 -9.57
CA GLN A 190 -19.47 10.02 -10.65
C GLN A 190 -20.85 9.73 -11.27
N ARG A 191 -21.23 8.46 -11.39
CA ARG A 191 -22.57 8.08 -11.88
C ARG A 191 -23.65 8.52 -10.91
N HIS A 192 -23.45 8.30 -9.63
CA HIS A 192 -24.43 8.67 -8.62
C HIS A 192 -24.62 10.20 -8.53
N GLU A 193 -23.53 10.97 -8.63
CA GLU A 193 -23.58 12.43 -8.69
C GLU A 193 -24.34 12.93 -9.94
N ALA A 194 -24.12 12.31 -11.10
CA ALA A 194 -24.80 12.64 -12.34
C ALA A 194 -26.31 12.31 -12.29
N GLU A 195 -26.70 11.19 -11.65
CA GLU A 195 -28.10 10.83 -11.44
C GLU A 195 -28.82 11.82 -10.51
N VAL A 196 -28.17 12.23 -9.42
CA VAL A 196 -28.73 13.22 -8.47
C VAL A 196 -28.88 14.59 -9.13
N GLN A 197 -27.88 15.02 -9.92
CA GLN A 197 -27.96 16.29 -10.66
C GLN A 197 -28.98 16.25 -11.79
N GLY A 198 -29.19 15.10 -12.43
CA GLY A 198 -30.22 14.91 -13.45
C GLY A 198 -31.65 14.94 -12.88
N GLN A 199 -31.84 14.50 -11.63
CA GLN A 199 -33.12 14.53 -10.93
C GLN A 199 -33.43 15.90 -10.30
N SER A 200 -32.43 16.75 -10.08
CA SER A 200 -32.58 18.09 -9.52
C SER A 200 -32.86 19.20 -10.57
N LYS A 201 -33.09 18.81 -11.84
CA LYS A 201 -33.68 19.67 -12.89
C LYS A 201 -35.10 19.23 -13.20
N PRO A 202 -36.11 19.57 -12.38
CA PRO A 202 -37.50 19.52 -12.79
C PRO A 202 -37.94 20.92 -13.21
N GLU A 203 -38.52 21.00 -14.42
CA GLU A 203 -39.64 21.89 -14.79
C GLU A 203 -39.49 23.39 -14.51
N GLU A 204 -38.51 24.06 -15.11
CA GLU A 204 -38.65 25.48 -15.48
C GLU A 204 -38.95 25.64 -16.98
N GLN A 205 -39.92 24.89 -17.51
CA GLN A 205 -40.49 25.18 -18.82
C GLN A 205 -41.95 24.67 -18.86
N ASN A 206 -42.88 25.48 -18.24
CA ASN A 206 -44.24 25.63 -18.77
C ASN A 206 -44.83 26.94 -18.25
#